data_1ec1c200734a1595ee1123e4d2750c00
#
_entry.id   1ec1c200734a1595ee1123e4d2750c00
#
_cell.length_a   1.000
_cell.length_b   1.000
_cell.length_c   1.000
_cell.angle_alpha   90.00
_cell.angle_beta   90.00
_cell.angle_gamma   90.00
#
_symmetry.space_group_name_H-M   'P 1'
#
loop_
_entity.id
_entity.type
_entity.pdbx_description
1 polymer ?
#
loop_
_entity_poly.entity_id
_entity_poly.type
_entity_poly.pdbx_seq_one_letter_code
_entity_poly.pdbx_strand_id
1 'polypeptide(L)'
;EVLYAVPGSPLILESSVAQLRADSRVEVQVLPALSFLDLAWEALGIDPVNAGVRLIDGHRFALEASGERGPLLVAQVHADWVLSDVKLSHESANGNEPVVLLHHLGLPDQRVEHTTWQELDRVLPADHLTTLYIAQMAEPVAGELARLHQLARTLREQCPWDREQTHDSLIKHLIEETYEVVDAIEALDANDPATDEALIEE
;
A
#
# COMPACT_ATOMS: atom_id res chain seq x y z
N GLU A 1 33.65 -23.48 -19.24
CA GLU A 1 33.05 -22.88 -18.03
C GLU A 1 33.15 -21.38 -18.10
N VAL A 2 32.04 -20.68 -17.85
CA VAL A 2 31.94 -19.23 -17.92
C VAL A 2 31.34 -18.73 -16.62
N LEU A 3 31.94 -17.72 -15.99
CA LEU A 3 31.37 -17.02 -14.85
C LEU A 3 30.52 -15.84 -15.36
N TYR A 4 29.24 -15.83 -15.03
CA TYR A 4 28.33 -14.72 -15.30
C TYR A 4 28.05 -13.99 -13.99
N ALA A 5 28.56 -12.76 -13.86
CA ALA A 5 28.39 -11.96 -12.66
C ALA A 5 27.22 -11.00 -12.81
N VAL A 6 26.38 -10.93 -11.79
CA VAL A 6 25.25 -9.99 -11.67
C VAL A 6 25.36 -9.21 -10.35
N PRO A 7 24.82 -8.01 -10.26
CA PRO A 7 24.81 -7.25 -9.01
C PRO A 7 23.85 -7.90 -8.00
N GLY A 8 24.36 -8.21 -6.80
CA GLY A 8 23.56 -8.78 -5.71
C GLY A 8 23.18 -10.26 -5.91
N SER A 9 21.99 -10.61 -5.47
CA SER A 9 21.48 -11.98 -5.58
C SER A 9 21.04 -12.33 -6.99
N PRO A 10 21.56 -13.43 -7.58
CA PRO A 10 21.20 -13.84 -8.94
C PRO A 10 19.75 -14.36 -9.08
N LEU A 11 19.02 -14.48 -7.97
CA LEU A 11 17.64 -14.99 -7.97
C LEU A 11 16.59 -13.89 -7.69
N ILE A 12 17.02 -12.67 -7.39
CA ILE A 12 16.12 -11.56 -7.07
C ILE A 12 16.11 -10.55 -8.20
N LEU A 13 15.01 -10.51 -8.96
CA LEU A 13 14.76 -9.58 -10.06
C LEU A 13 15.79 -9.65 -11.22
N GLU A 14 16.46 -10.79 -11.37
CA GLU A 14 17.46 -11.05 -12.41
C GLU A 14 16.88 -11.87 -13.57
N SER A 15 16.29 -11.18 -14.53
CA SER A 15 15.66 -11.79 -15.71
C SER A 15 16.64 -12.56 -16.59
N SER A 16 17.89 -12.08 -16.71
CA SER A 16 18.93 -12.75 -17.47
C SER A 16 19.31 -14.10 -16.90
N VAL A 17 19.42 -14.21 -15.58
CA VAL A 17 19.67 -15.48 -14.89
C VAL A 17 18.47 -16.43 -15.04
N ALA A 18 17.24 -15.90 -14.96
CA ALA A 18 16.04 -16.70 -15.17
C ALA A 18 15.99 -17.27 -16.60
N GLN A 19 16.35 -16.48 -17.61
CA GLN A 19 16.45 -16.93 -19.00
C GLN A 19 17.54 -18.00 -19.20
N LEU A 20 18.73 -17.79 -18.62
CA LEU A 20 19.81 -18.78 -18.69
C LEU A 20 19.41 -20.12 -18.06
N ARG A 21 18.72 -20.10 -16.92
CA ARG A 21 18.22 -21.31 -16.25
C ARG A 21 17.13 -22.04 -17.03
N ALA A 22 16.39 -21.32 -17.85
CA ALA A 22 15.35 -21.90 -18.72
C ALA A 22 15.92 -22.47 -20.04
N ASP A 23 17.16 -22.11 -20.40
CA ASP A 23 17.79 -22.58 -21.66
C ASP A 23 18.41 -23.95 -21.47
N SER A 24 17.84 -24.97 -22.13
CA SER A 24 18.32 -26.36 -22.07
C SER A 24 19.69 -26.59 -22.69
N ARG A 25 20.26 -25.59 -23.37
CA ARG A 25 21.61 -25.69 -23.97
C ARG A 25 22.74 -25.42 -23.00
N VAL A 26 22.43 -24.89 -21.81
CA VAL A 26 23.40 -24.53 -20.79
C VAL A 26 23.04 -25.16 -19.45
N GLU A 27 24.06 -25.56 -18.71
CA GLU A 27 23.95 -25.98 -17.32
C GLU A 27 24.33 -24.80 -16.42
N VAL A 28 23.41 -24.35 -15.58
CA VAL A 28 23.61 -23.18 -14.73
C VAL A 28 23.73 -23.57 -13.27
N GLN A 29 24.88 -23.29 -12.68
CA GLN A 29 25.10 -23.33 -11.25
C GLN A 29 24.98 -21.93 -10.67
N VAL A 30 24.02 -21.72 -9.78
CA VAL A 30 23.82 -20.44 -9.09
C VAL A 30 24.59 -20.42 -7.79
N LEU A 31 25.42 -19.40 -7.59
CA LEU A 31 26.09 -19.12 -6.33
C LEU A 31 25.27 -18.06 -5.56
N PRO A 32 24.86 -18.34 -4.29
CA PRO A 32 24.10 -17.39 -3.51
C PRO A 32 24.93 -16.15 -3.16
N ALA A 33 24.28 -14.99 -3.14
CA ALA A 33 24.86 -13.73 -2.69
C ALA A 33 23.81 -12.89 -1.95
N LEU A 34 24.26 -11.90 -1.20
CA LEU A 34 23.37 -10.91 -0.56
C LEU A 34 22.58 -10.16 -1.62
N SER A 35 21.33 -9.86 -1.33
CA SER A 35 20.48 -9.06 -2.19
C SER A 35 20.36 -7.62 -1.65
N PHE A 36 19.83 -6.72 -2.48
CA PHE A 36 19.44 -5.39 -2.01
C PHE A 36 18.38 -5.45 -0.89
N LEU A 37 17.65 -6.55 -0.78
CA LEU A 37 16.68 -6.76 0.28
C LEU A 37 17.34 -6.78 1.66
N ASP A 38 18.49 -7.47 1.81
CA ASP A 38 19.21 -7.53 3.07
C ASP A 38 19.66 -6.12 3.50
N LEU A 39 20.10 -5.30 2.55
CA LEU A 39 20.49 -3.91 2.80
C LEU A 39 19.27 -3.03 3.14
N ALA A 40 18.13 -3.28 2.49
CA ALA A 40 16.89 -2.55 2.76
C ALA A 40 16.39 -2.83 4.19
N TRP A 41 16.41 -4.10 4.63
CA TRP A 41 15.98 -4.46 5.98
C TRP A 41 16.89 -3.87 7.06
N GLU A 42 18.19 -3.85 6.82
CA GLU A 42 19.16 -3.19 7.71
C GLU A 42 18.92 -1.70 7.79
N ALA A 43 18.77 -1.01 6.65
CA ALA A 43 18.56 0.42 6.58
C ALA A 43 17.23 0.87 7.21
N LEU A 44 16.18 0.04 7.11
CA LEU A 44 14.87 0.29 7.71
C LEU A 44 14.79 -0.16 9.18
N GLY A 45 15.72 -1.00 9.64
CA GLY A 45 15.70 -1.56 11.00
C GLY A 45 14.52 -2.49 11.27
N ILE A 46 14.04 -3.22 10.27
CA ILE A 46 12.85 -4.07 10.37
C ILE A 46 13.16 -5.53 10.07
N ASP A 47 12.43 -6.44 10.73
CA ASP A 47 12.31 -7.84 10.32
C ASP A 47 11.12 -7.96 9.35
N PRO A 48 11.36 -8.24 8.05
CA PRO A 48 10.30 -8.26 7.04
C PRO A 48 9.26 -9.35 7.27
N VAL A 49 9.63 -10.45 7.90
CA VAL A 49 8.71 -11.56 8.20
C VAL A 49 7.77 -11.16 9.33
N ASN A 50 8.33 -10.60 10.41
CA ASN A 50 7.54 -10.16 11.55
C ASN A 50 6.64 -8.96 11.19
N ALA A 51 7.14 -8.05 10.37
CA ALA A 51 6.38 -6.90 9.88
C ALA A 51 5.35 -7.28 8.79
N GLY A 52 5.49 -8.45 8.16
CA GLY A 52 4.61 -8.88 7.07
C GLY A 52 4.85 -8.10 5.76
N VAL A 53 6.09 -7.68 5.49
CA VAL A 53 6.40 -6.88 4.30
C VAL A 53 6.18 -7.69 3.03
N ARG A 54 5.39 -7.12 2.11
CA ARG A 54 5.22 -7.66 0.77
C ARG A 54 6.14 -6.95 -0.23
N LEU A 55 6.82 -7.75 -1.06
CA LEU A 55 7.63 -7.24 -2.18
C LEU A 55 6.76 -7.07 -3.42
N ILE A 56 6.82 -5.90 -4.04
CA ILE A 56 6.03 -5.54 -5.23
C ILE A 56 6.96 -4.96 -6.30
N ASP A 57 6.66 -5.24 -7.57
CA ASP A 57 7.28 -4.61 -8.72
C ASP A 57 6.60 -3.25 -8.99
N GLY A 58 7.39 -2.16 -9.08
CA GLY A 58 6.88 -0.81 -9.32
C GLY A 58 6.06 -0.68 -10.62
N HIS A 59 6.44 -1.40 -11.68
CA HIS A 59 5.69 -1.42 -12.93
C HIS A 59 4.31 -2.10 -12.83
N ARG A 60 4.10 -2.88 -11.79
CA ARG A 60 2.84 -3.61 -11.54
C ARG A 60 2.12 -3.09 -10.30
N PHE A 61 2.58 -1.97 -9.77
CA PHE A 61 2.10 -1.45 -8.49
C PHE A 61 0.58 -1.26 -8.48
N ALA A 62 0.01 -0.64 -9.51
CA ALA A 62 -1.44 -0.42 -9.62
C ALA A 62 -2.27 -1.70 -9.46
N LEU A 63 -1.75 -2.83 -9.96
CA LEU A 63 -2.42 -4.12 -9.87
C LEU A 63 -2.11 -4.85 -8.56
N GLU A 64 -0.83 -4.90 -8.18
CA GLU A 64 -0.36 -5.72 -7.05
C GLU A 64 -0.58 -5.07 -5.69
N ALA A 65 -0.63 -3.72 -5.64
CA ALA A 65 -0.96 -2.98 -4.43
C ALA A 65 -2.46 -2.77 -4.21
N SER A 66 -3.29 -3.15 -5.18
CA SER A 66 -4.74 -2.99 -5.05
C SER A 66 -5.28 -3.80 -3.87
N GLY A 67 -5.89 -3.10 -2.91
CA GLY A 67 -6.42 -3.69 -1.68
C GLY A 67 -5.39 -4.00 -0.59
N GLU A 68 -4.10 -3.73 -0.82
CA GLU A 68 -3.06 -3.88 0.18
C GLU A 68 -3.08 -2.70 1.18
N ARG A 69 -2.68 -3.00 2.41
CA ARG A 69 -2.54 -1.99 3.48
C ARG A 69 -1.08 -1.70 3.82
N GLY A 70 -0.16 -2.44 3.24
CA GLY A 70 1.25 -2.44 3.61
C GLY A 70 1.55 -3.32 4.82
N PRO A 71 2.82 -3.37 5.23
CA PRO A 71 3.93 -2.66 4.60
C PRO A 71 4.35 -3.26 3.25
N LEU A 72 4.77 -2.41 2.34
CA LEU A 72 5.23 -2.80 1.01
C LEU A 72 6.68 -2.37 0.78
N LEU A 73 7.47 -3.22 0.14
CA LEU A 73 8.74 -2.83 -0.47
C LEU A 73 8.58 -2.88 -1.99
N VAL A 74 8.65 -1.73 -2.64
CA VAL A 74 8.43 -1.57 -4.07
C VAL A 74 9.78 -1.48 -4.76
N ALA A 75 10.14 -2.52 -5.47
CA ALA A 75 11.36 -2.60 -6.27
C ALA A 75 11.11 -2.11 -7.71
N GLN A 76 12.17 -1.99 -8.52
CA GLN A 76 12.10 -1.54 -9.92
C GLN A 76 11.58 -0.10 -10.10
N VAL A 77 11.73 0.75 -9.11
CA VAL A 77 11.40 2.18 -9.20
C VAL A 77 12.59 2.98 -9.76
N HIS A 78 13.07 2.55 -10.91
CA HIS A 78 14.35 2.92 -11.51
C HIS A 78 14.37 4.29 -12.23
N ALA A 79 13.26 5.02 -12.20
CA ALA A 79 13.13 6.33 -12.82
C ALA A 79 11.99 7.13 -12.18
N ASP A 80 12.09 8.45 -12.24
CA ASP A 80 11.10 9.36 -11.66
C ASP A 80 9.69 9.12 -12.19
N TRP A 81 9.54 8.76 -13.46
CA TRP A 81 8.25 8.45 -14.06
C TRP A 81 7.60 7.19 -13.45
N VAL A 82 8.40 6.18 -13.03
CA VAL A 82 7.85 5.00 -12.34
C VAL A 82 7.33 5.39 -10.97
N LEU A 83 8.07 6.24 -10.24
CA LEU A 83 7.60 6.79 -8.96
C LEU A 83 6.33 7.61 -9.13
N SER A 84 6.24 8.40 -10.22
CA SER A 84 5.01 9.14 -10.55
C SER A 84 3.83 8.21 -10.85
N ASP A 85 4.06 7.12 -11.61
CA ASP A 85 3.02 6.12 -11.88
C ASP A 85 2.54 5.41 -10.60
N VAL A 86 3.48 5.06 -9.72
CA VAL A 86 3.17 4.51 -8.38
C VAL A 86 2.29 5.49 -7.61
N LYS A 87 2.69 6.77 -7.55
CA LYS A 87 1.96 7.82 -6.85
C LYS A 87 0.54 8.01 -7.38
N LEU A 88 0.38 8.05 -8.70
CA LEU A 88 -0.91 8.30 -9.34
C LEU A 88 -1.85 7.08 -9.33
N SER A 89 -1.34 5.89 -9.10
CA SER A 89 -2.15 4.67 -9.08
C SER A 89 -2.92 4.43 -7.79
N HIS A 90 -2.68 5.24 -6.75
CA HIS A 90 -3.34 5.10 -5.44
C HIS A 90 -4.26 6.29 -5.15
N GLU A 91 -5.53 6.16 -5.54
CA GLU A 91 -6.54 7.24 -5.46
C GLU A 91 -6.93 7.63 -4.02
N SER A 92 -6.77 6.72 -3.06
CA SER A 92 -7.15 6.96 -1.67
C SER A 92 -6.06 7.63 -0.81
N ALA A 93 -4.89 7.93 -1.39
CA ALA A 93 -3.83 8.63 -0.69
C ALA A 93 -4.19 10.13 -0.52
N ASN A 94 -4.06 10.64 0.71
CA ASN A 94 -4.24 12.08 0.98
C ASN A 94 -2.96 12.89 0.74
N GLY A 95 -1.89 12.23 0.31
CA GLY A 95 -0.61 12.82 -0.03
C GLY A 95 0.36 13.01 1.14
N ASN A 96 -0.09 12.84 2.37
CA ASN A 96 0.73 13.05 3.57
C ASN A 96 1.27 11.74 4.18
N GLU A 97 0.91 10.59 3.62
CA GLU A 97 1.36 9.30 4.10
C GLU A 97 2.89 9.22 4.03
N PRO A 98 3.56 8.81 5.12
CA PRO A 98 5.01 8.71 5.14
C PRO A 98 5.49 7.54 4.30
N VAL A 99 6.49 7.80 3.48
CA VAL A 99 7.20 6.80 2.67
C VAL A 99 8.70 6.97 2.82
N VAL A 100 9.48 5.95 2.48
CA VAL A 100 10.93 5.98 2.54
C VAL A 100 11.51 5.57 1.20
N LEU A 101 12.33 6.43 0.61
CA LEU A 101 13.13 6.09 -0.55
C LEU A 101 14.51 5.61 -0.10
N LEU A 102 14.85 4.42 -0.53
CA LEU A 102 16.13 3.76 -0.30
C LEU A 102 16.92 3.86 -1.59
N HIS A 103 18.05 4.56 -1.57
CA HIS A 103 18.82 4.86 -2.75
C HIS A 103 20.27 4.53 -2.51
N HIS A 104 20.93 3.83 -3.46
CA HIS A 104 22.32 3.43 -3.45
C HIS A 104 22.75 2.70 -2.17
N LEU A 105 21.89 1.83 -1.62
CA LEU A 105 22.20 1.11 -0.39
C LEU A 105 23.52 0.34 -0.49
N GLY A 106 24.36 0.48 0.54
CA GLY A 106 25.67 -0.15 0.60
C GLY A 106 26.76 0.58 -0.19
N LEU A 107 26.47 1.71 -0.84
CA LEU A 107 27.44 2.55 -1.55
C LEU A 107 27.80 3.80 -0.74
N PRO A 108 28.94 4.48 -1.06
CA PRO A 108 29.36 5.67 -0.33
C PRO A 108 28.36 6.83 -0.36
N ASP A 109 27.52 6.89 -1.36
CA ASP A 109 26.47 7.89 -1.59
C ASP A 109 25.06 7.37 -1.22
N GLN A 110 25.01 6.36 -0.37
CA GLN A 110 23.75 5.82 0.18
C GLN A 110 22.87 6.92 0.80
N ARG A 111 21.60 6.87 0.49
CA ARG A 111 20.58 7.76 1.06
C ARG A 111 19.36 6.96 1.51
N VAL A 112 18.85 7.33 2.68
CA VAL A 112 17.56 6.87 3.22
C VAL A 112 16.71 8.12 3.41
N GLU A 113 15.81 8.38 2.48
CA GLU A 113 15.02 9.60 2.44
C GLU A 113 13.60 9.37 2.94
N HIS A 114 13.30 9.94 4.09
CA HIS A 114 11.95 9.97 4.63
C HIS A 114 11.18 11.13 4.01
N THR A 115 10.10 10.81 3.31
CA THR A 115 9.29 11.78 2.59
C THR A 115 7.81 11.45 2.68
N THR A 116 6.98 12.16 1.93
CA THR A 116 5.54 11.90 1.86
C THR A 116 5.14 11.32 0.50
N TRP A 117 3.97 10.72 0.44
CA TRP A 117 3.40 10.20 -0.80
C TRP A 117 3.36 11.27 -1.90
N GLN A 118 3.01 12.51 -1.55
CA GLN A 118 2.94 13.61 -2.51
C GLN A 118 4.30 13.98 -3.13
N GLU A 119 5.40 13.84 -2.37
CA GLU A 119 6.73 14.29 -2.78
C GLU A 119 7.65 13.16 -3.28
N LEU A 120 7.20 11.91 -3.25
CA LEU A 120 8.04 10.73 -3.49
C LEU A 120 8.76 10.70 -4.85
N ASP A 121 8.24 11.37 -5.86
CA ASP A 121 8.80 11.47 -7.21
C ASP A 121 9.65 12.73 -7.45
N ARG A 122 9.96 13.51 -6.39
CA ARG A 122 10.68 14.80 -6.48
C ARG A 122 11.88 14.92 -5.55
N VAL A 123 12.01 14.03 -4.57
CA VAL A 123 13.00 14.14 -3.49
C VAL A 123 14.40 13.83 -3.95
N LEU A 124 14.54 12.84 -4.83
CA LEU A 124 15.81 12.43 -5.42
C LEU A 124 15.58 11.91 -6.85
N PRO A 125 16.58 12.00 -7.73
CA PRO A 125 16.50 11.37 -9.05
C PRO A 125 16.55 9.85 -8.87
N ALA A 126 15.48 9.17 -9.27
CA ALA A 126 15.42 7.72 -9.18
C ALA A 126 16.26 7.05 -10.26
N ASP A 127 16.92 5.96 -9.91
CA ASP A 127 17.68 5.11 -10.81
C ASP A 127 17.51 3.62 -10.45
N HIS A 128 18.24 2.74 -11.13
CA HIS A 128 18.16 1.28 -10.96
C HIS A 128 18.59 0.77 -9.57
N LEU A 129 19.13 1.63 -8.70
CA LEU A 129 19.47 1.33 -7.31
C LEU A 129 18.48 2.00 -6.32
N THR A 130 17.31 2.38 -6.79
CA THR A 130 16.26 3.01 -5.99
C THR A 130 15.18 1.99 -5.64
N THR A 131 14.74 2.01 -4.39
CA THR A 131 13.64 1.17 -3.86
C THR A 131 12.75 2.04 -2.98
N LEU A 132 11.44 1.83 -3.03
CA LEU A 132 10.47 2.56 -2.22
C LEU A 132 9.91 1.64 -1.13
N TYR A 133 9.90 2.11 0.11
CA TYR A 133 9.22 1.46 1.22
C TYR A 133 8.00 2.28 1.65
N ILE A 134 6.87 1.59 1.80
CA ILE A 134 5.59 2.13 2.24
C ILE A 134 5.17 1.36 3.48
N ALA A 135 5.25 2.00 4.66
CA ALA A 135 4.92 1.35 5.92
C ALA A 135 3.42 1.05 6.04
N GLN A 136 2.61 1.94 5.51
CA GLN A 136 1.15 1.82 5.55
C GLN A 136 0.54 2.57 4.36
N MET A 137 -0.38 1.93 3.69
CA MET A 137 -1.20 2.55 2.65
C MET A 137 -2.51 3.04 3.27
N ALA A 138 -3.11 4.09 2.67
CA ALA A 138 -4.47 4.47 3.00
C ALA A 138 -5.43 3.30 2.77
N GLU A 139 -6.44 3.18 3.62
CA GLU A 139 -7.33 2.03 3.58
C GLU A 139 -8.21 2.06 2.31
N PRO A 140 -8.24 0.98 1.51
CA PRO A 140 -9.14 0.91 0.38
C PRO A 140 -10.60 0.92 0.86
N VAL A 141 -11.48 1.59 0.15
CA VAL A 141 -12.93 1.60 0.42
C VAL A 141 -13.49 0.19 0.59
N ALA A 142 -13.02 -0.79 -0.19
CA ALA A 142 -13.40 -2.19 -0.05
C ALA A 142 -13.01 -2.78 1.32
N GLY A 143 -11.90 -2.35 1.90
CA GLY A 143 -11.47 -2.74 3.26
C GLY A 143 -12.41 -2.20 4.33
N GLU A 144 -12.85 -0.96 4.21
CA GLU A 144 -13.81 -0.33 5.13
C GLU A 144 -15.19 -1.00 5.05
N LEU A 145 -15.65 -1.35 3.85
CA LEU A 145 -16.88 -2.12 3.69
C LEU A 145 -16.79 -3.51 4.33
N ALA A 146 -15.64 -4.18 4.20
CA ALA A 146 -15.42 -5.47 4.87
C ALA A 146 -15.40 -5.34 6.41
N ARG A 147 -14.80 -4.25 6.94
CA ARG A 147 -14.83 -3.93 8.38
C ARG A 147 -16.23 -3.63 8.87
N LEU A 148 -16.97 -2.80 8.13
CA LEU A 148 -18.37 -2.51 8.45
C LEU A 148 -19.21 -3.79 8.51
N HIS A 149 -19.05 -4.67 7.51
CA HIS A 149 -19.73 -5.97 7.50
C HIS A 149 -19.35 -6.84 8.71
N GLN A 150 -18.06 -6.90 9.06
CA GLN A 150 -17.61 -7.67 10.22
C GLN A 150 -18.09 -7.04 11.53
N LEU A 151 -18.09 -5.71 11.65
CA LEU A 151 -18.64 -5.00 12.81
C LEU A 151 -20.13 -5.32 12.99
N ALA A 152 -20.92 -5.19 11.91
CA ALA A 152 -22.35 -5.50 11.95
C ALA A 152 -22.62 -6.95 12.41
N ARG A 153 -21.83 -7.92 11.95
CA ARG A 153 -21.92 -9.31 12.43
C ARG A 153 -21.57 -9.44 13.90
N THR A 154 -20.49 -8.79 14.34
CA THR A 154 -20.05 -8.82 15.74
C THR A 154 -21.11 -8.21 16.65
N LEU A 155 -21.69 -7.07 16.29
CA LEU A 155 -22.79 -6.45 17.01
C LEU A 155 -23.99 -7.38 17.08
N ARG A 156 -24.39 -8.00 15.97
CA ARG A 156 -25.48 -8.96 15.92
C ARG A 156 -25.26 -10.16 16.85
N GLU A 157 -24.04 -10.59 17.06
CA GLU A 157 -23.69 -11.74 17.90
C GLU A 157 -23.49 -11.36 19.38
N GLN A 158 -22.95 -10.19 19.68
CA GLN A 158 -22.45 -9.83 21.01
C GLN A 158 -23.22 -8.69 21.68
N CYS A 159 -23.80 -7.76 20.93
CA CYS A 159 -24.58 -6.67 21.49
C CYS A 159 -25.98 -7.16 21.89
N PRO A 160 -26.41 -7.02 23.16
CA PRO A 160 -27.74 -7.45 23.58
C PRO A 160 -28.86 -6.76 22.81
N TRP A 161 -28.73 -5.47 22.53
CA TRP A 161 -29.70 -4.68 21.79
C TRP A 161 -29.86 -5.18 20.34
N ASP A 162 -28.75 -5.34 19.60
CA ASP A 162 -28.75 -5.80 18.22
C ASP A 162 -29.36 -7.22 18.11
N ARG A 163 -29.03 -8.10 19.06
CA ARG A 163 -29.56 -9.49 19.09
C ARG A 163 -31.06 -9.55 19.18
N GLU A 164 -31.70 -8.62 19.85
CA GLU A 164 -33.13 -8.55 20.05
C GLU A 164 -33.88 -7.95 18.87
N GLN A 165 -33.16 -7.22 17.96
CA GLN A 165 -33.81 -6.58 16.83
C GLN A 165 -34.36 -7.61 15.83
N THR A 166 -35.57 -7.32 15.35
CA THR A 166 -36.24 -8.01 14.24
C THR A 166 -36.43 -7.02 13.09
N HIS A 167 -36.80 -7.51 11.90
CA HIS A 167 -37.15 -6.61 10.80
C HIS A 167 -38.29 -5.65 11.19
N ASP A 168 -39.27 -6.13 11.96
CA ASP A 168 -40.40 -5.30 12.40
C ASP A 168 -39.96 -4.23 13.42
N SER A 169 -39.07 -4.56 14.39
CA SER A 169 -38.60 -3.58 15.36
C SER A 169 -37.74 -2.51 14.74
N LEU A 170 -36.99 -2.82 13.63
CA LEU A 170 -36.17 -1.89 12.91
C LEU A 170 -36.93 -0.91 12.03
N ILE A 171 -38.23 -1.18 11.69
CA ILE A 171 -39.02 -0.25 10.85
C ILE A 171 -39.12 1.11 11.49
N LYS A 172 -39.35 1.19 12.80
CA LYS A 172 -39.45 2.46 13.51
C LYS A 172 -38.17 3.27 13.38
N HIS A 173 -37.02 2.66 13.66
CA HIS A 173 -35.72 3.31 13.57
C HIS A 173 -35.41 3.75 12.14
N LEU A 174 -35.65 2.90 11.14
CA LEU A 174 -35.45 3.27 9.74
C LEU A 174 -36.27 4.51 9.34
N ILE A 175 -37.50 4.66 9.83
CA ILE A 175 -38.32 5.83 9.54
C ILE A 175 -37.79 7.06 10.26
N GLU A 176 -37.40 6.96 11.53
CA GLU A 176 -36.79 8.04 12.31
C GLU A 176 -35.53 8.57 11.61
N GLU A 177 -34.54 7.72 11.36
CA GLU A 177 -33.29 8.06 10.68
C GLU A 177 -33.53 8.65 9.27
N THR A 178 -34.50 8.10 8.53
CA THR A 178 -34.85 8.66 7.21
C THR A 178 -35.35 10.09 7.29
N TYR A 179 -36.14 10.44 8.31
CA TYR A 179 -36.60 11.82 8.49
C TYR A 179 -35.49 12.73 8.95
N GLU A 180 -34.56 12.28 9.80
CA GLU A 180 -33.41 13.04 10.24
C GLU A 180 -32.50 13.39 9.07
N VAL A 181 -32.19 12.43 8.19
CA VAL A 181 -31.47 12.69 6.94
C VAL A 181 -32.21 13.68 6.04
N VAL A 182 -33.54 13.58 5.90
CA VAL A 182 -34.34 14.52 5.08
C VAL A 182 -34.27 15.93 5.66
N ASP A 183 -34.42 16.07 6.98
CA ASP A 183 -34.33 17.36 7.67
C ASP A 183 -32.94 17.98 7.51
N ALA A 184 -31.87 17.19 7.61
CA ALA A 184 -30.49 17.63 7.39
C ALA A 184 -30.28 18.09 5.94
N ILE A 185 -30.81 17.36 4.94
CA ILE A 185 -30.76 17.78 3.51
C ILE A 185 -31.52 19.09 3.29
N GLU A 186 -32.71 19.25 3.89
CA GLU A 186 -33.51 20.46 3.76
C GLU A 186 -32.85 21.68 4.44
N ALA A 187 -32.01 21.43 5.45
CA ALA A 187 -31.28 22.46 6.18
C ALA A 187 -29.96 22.90 5.48
N LEU A 188 -29.55 22.22 4.40
CA LEU A 188 -28.28 22.54 3.72
C LEU A 188 -28.25 24.00 3.25
N ASP A 189 -27.19 24.72 3.64
CA ASP A 189 -26.88 26.08 3.17
C ASP A 189 -25.45 26.11 2.61
N ALA A 190 -25.33 26.36 1.32
CA ALA A 190 -24.05 26.45 0.62
C ALA A 190 -23.08 27.50 1.19
N ASN A 191 -23.54 28.38 2.07
CA ASN A 191 -22.74 29.40 2.73
C ASN A 191 -22.41 29.05 4.20
N ASP A 192 -22.93 27.95 4.74
CA ASP A 192 -22.68 27.48 6.09
C ASP A 192 -22.18 26.04 6.12
N PRO A 193 -20.84 25.82 6.22
CA PRO A 193 -20.25 24.49 6.24
C PRO A 193 -20.73 23.59 7.41
N ALA A 194 -21.29 24.16 8.47
CA ALA A 194 -21.81 23.37 9.59
C ALA A 194 -23.03 22.54 9.20
N THR A 195 -23.75 22.92 8.14
CA THR A 195 -24.88 22.16 7.61
C THR A 195 -24.42 20.91 6.85
N ASP A 196 -23.24 20.96 6.20
CA ASP A 196 -22.63 19.80 5.56
C ASP A 196 -22.16 18.79 6.61
N GLU A 197 -21.56 19.28 7.73
CA GLU A 197 -21.14 18.41 8.84
C GLU A 197 -22.35 17.72 9.49
N ALA A 198 -23.45 18.43 9.69
CA ALA A 198 -24.68 17.85 10.24
C ALA A 198 -25.24 16.73 9.33
N LEU A 199 -25.20 16.89 8.01
CA LEU A 199 -25.65 15.83 7.08
C LEU A 199 -24.71 14.61 7.09
N ILE A 200 -23.42 14.78 7.39
CA ILE A 200 -22.47 13.66 7.48
C ILE A 200 -22.66 12.86 8.76
N GLU A 201 -23.16 13.49 9.82
CA GLU A 201 -23.42 12.83 11.12
C GLU A 201 -24.69 11.95 11.10
N GLU A 202 -25.63 12.24 10.21
CA GLU A 202 -26.86 11.43 9.97
C GLU A 202 -26.63 10.32 8.91
#